data_80604106248cef2a523ed5c315825059
#
_entry.id   80604106248cef2a523ed5c315825059
#
_cell.length_a   1.000
_cell.length_b   1.000
_cell.length_c   1.000
_cell.angle_alpha   90.00
_cell.angle_beta   90.00
_cell.angle_gamma   90.00
#
_symmetry.space_group_name_H-M   'P 1'
#
loop_
_entity.id
_entity.type
_entity.pdbx_description
1 polymer ?
#
loop_
_entity_poly.entity_id
_entity_poly.type
_entity_poly.pdbx_seq_one_letter_code
_entity_poly.pdbx_strand_id
1 'polypeptide(L)'
;MLYLTQEARRQIIEDSVKTFPDECCGFLLGHEKKENRTVEKIIVVTNVKEGDKRRRFKISAADYLRAEQYADENNLILLGVYHSHPNHPSAPSEHD
;
A
#
# COMPACT_ATOMS: atom_id res chain seq x y z
N MET A 1 -1.86 7.34 15.71
CA MET A 1 -2.91 7.58 14.71
C MET A 1 -2.29 7.65 13.31
N LEU A 2 -2.97 7.13 12.33
CA LEU A 2 -2.47 7.10 10.97
C LEU A 2 -3.17 8.15 10.13
N TYR A 3 -2.38 9.00 9.48
CA TYR A 3 -2.90 10.04 8.60
C TYR A 3 -2.44 9.77 7.18
N LEU A 4 -3.31 10.05 6.23
CA LEU A 4 -2.96 9.97 4.81
C LEU A 4 -3.00 11.37 4.22
N THR A 5 -1.94 11.76 3.53
CA THR A 5 -2.01 13.00 2.77
C THR A 5 -3.04 12.82 1.65
N GLN A 6 -3.53 13.94 1.12
CA GLN A 6 -4.46 13.87 0.00
C GLN A 6 -3.87 13.13 -1.18
N GLU A 7 -2.61 13.37 -1.44
CA GLU A 7 -1.94 12.73 -2.57
C GLU A 7 -1.85 11.21 -2.35
N ALA A 8 -1.45 10.78 -1.16
CA ALA A 8 -1.35 9.35 -0.88
C ALA A 8 -2.71 8.69 -1.01
N ARG A 9 -3.73 9.32 -0.47
CA ARG A 9 -5.09 8.79 -0.53
C ARG A 9 -5.57 8.65 -1.97
N ARG A 10 -5.32 9.69 -2.77
CA ARG A 10 -5.71 9.66 -4.16
C ARG A 10 -5.03 8.52 -4.90
N GLN A 11 -3.76 8.32 -4.64
CA GLN A 11 -3.01 7.27 -5.29
C GLN A 11 -3.53 5.88 -4.93
N ILE A 12 -3.90 5.68 -3.67
CA ILE A 12 -4.46 4.39 -3.25
C ILE A 12 -5.78 4.14 -3.97
N ILE A 13 -6.62 5.16 -4.04
CA ILE A 13 -7.91 5.01 -4.70
C ILE A 13 -7.73 4.72 -6.18
N GLU A 14 -6.83 5.43 -6.84
CA GLU A 14 -6.56 5.20 -8.25
C GLU A 14 -6.06 3.78 -8.48
N ASP A 15 -5.19 3.30 -7.60
CA ASP A 15 -4.67 1.95 -7.74
C ASP A 15 -5.79 0.91 -7.61
N SER A 16 -6.66 1.09 -6.62
CA SER A 16 -7.73 0.13 -6.41
C SER A 16 -8.72 0.10 -7.58
N VAL A 17 -9.01 1.26 -8.17
CA VAL A 17 -9.89 1.32 -9.33
C VAL A 17 -9.25 0.67 -10.53
N LYS A 18 -7.96 0.93 -10.72
CA LYS A 18 -7.24 0.46 -11.89
C LYS A 18 -7.07 -1.05 -11.90
N THR A 19 -6.92 -1.65 -10.73
CA THR A 19 -6.69 -3.09 -10.63
C THR A 19 -7.96 -3.88 -10.46
N PHE A 20 -9.07 -3.22 -10.15
CA PHE A 20 -10.33 -3.94 -10.00
C PHE A 20 -10.61 -4.78 -11.25
N PRO A 21 -11.06 -6.01 -11.12
CA PRO A 21 -11.52 -6.70 -9.91
C PRO A 21 -10.44 -7.43 -9.12
N ASP A 22 -9.20 -7.26 -9.47
CA ASP A 22 -8.10 -7.87 -8.73
C ASP A 22 -7.81 -7.05 -7.49
N GLU A 23 -7.21 -7.70 -6.50
CA GLU A 23 -6.76 -6.98 -5.33
C GLU A 23 -5.55 -6.14 -5.66
N CYS A 24 -5.52 -4.93 -5.14
CA CYS A 24 -4.32 -4.12 -5.23
C CYS A 24 -3.59 -4.16 -3.90
N CYS A 25 -2.30 -3.89 -3.95
CA CYS A 25 -1.51 -3.80 -2.73
C CYS A 25 -0.33 -2.89 -2.96
N GLY A 26 0.27 -2.45 -1.86
CA GLY A 26 1.43 -1.59 -1.94
C GLY A 26 1.93 -1.23 -0.56
N PHE A 27 2.92 -0.34 -0.54
CA PHE A 27 3.56 0.08 0.69
C PHE A 27 3.21 1.51 1.03
N LEU A 28 3.12 1.77 2.33
CA LEU A 28 2.85 3.09 2.86
C LEU A 28 4.16 3.63 3.43
N LEU A 29 4.57 4.79 2.96
CA LEU A 29 5.81 5.41 3.41
C LEU A 29 5.53 6.83 3.88
N GLY A 30 6.26 7.24 4.89
CA GLY A 30 6.06 8.57 5.43
C GLY A 30 6.90 8.80 6.66
N HIS A 31 6.32 9.47 7.63
CA HIS A 31 7.02 9.83 8.85
C HIS A 31 6.22 9.42 10.08
N GLU A 32 6.95 9.15 11.14
CA GLU A 32 6.35 8.83 12.41
C GLU A 32 6.87 9.81 13.45
N LYS A 33 5.95 10.39 14.20
CA LYS A 33 6.31 11.32 15.26
C LYS A 33 5.44 11.00 16.45
N LYS A 34 6.08 10.54 17.53
CA LYS A 34 5.37 10.08 18.71
C LYS A 34 4.38 8.98 18.30
N GLU A 35 3.10 9.21 18.48
CA GLU A 35 2.10 8.20 18.16
C GLU A 35 1.45 8.43 16.80
N ASN A 36 1.91 9.45 16.09
CA ASN A 36 1.28 9.81 14.81
C ASN A 36 2.15 9.36 13.65
N ARG A 37 1.50 8.77 12.66
CA ARG A 37 2.16 8.36 11.43
C ARG A 37 1.48 9.05 10.28
N THR A 38 2.27 9.67 9.43
CA THR A 38 1.75 10.38 8.27
C THR A 38 2.26 9.71 7.01
N VAL A 39 1.33 9.18 6.22
CA VAL A 39 1.68 8.55 4.95
C VAL A 39 1.75 9.63 3.89
N GLU A 40 2.93 9.79 3.31
CA GLU A 40 3.17 10.82 2.30
C GLU A 40 3.33 10.23 0.91
N LYS A 41 3.68 8.97 0.83
CA LYS A 41 3.98 8.33 -0.44
C LYS A 41 3.55 6.89 -0.40
N ILE A 42 3.10 6.38 -1.52
CA ILE A 42 2.83 4.94 -1.63
C ILE A 42 3.68 4.37 -2.75
N ILE A 43 3.96 3.08 -2.64
CA ILE A 43 4.60 2.34 -3.72
C ILE A 43 3.64 1.23 -4.09
N VAL A 44 3.18 1.26 -5.33
CA VAL A 44 2.27 0.25 -5.83
C VAL A 44 3.05 -1.03 -6.11
N VAL A 45 2.51 -2.16 -5.67
CA VAL A 45 3.11 -3.46 -5.92
C VAL A 45 2.21 -4.21 -6.89
N THR A 46 2.82 -4.68 -7.98
CA THR A 46 2.09 -5.48 -8.94
C THR A 46 1.88 -6.87 -8.37
N ASN A 47 0.63 -7.30 -8.36
CA ASN A 47 0.31 -8.62 -7.88
C ASN A 47 0.61 -9.63 -8.99
N VAL A 48 1.75 -10.32 -8.83
CA VAL A 48 2.21 -11.24 -9.87
C VAL A 48 1.87 -12.69 -9.56
N LYS A 49 1.11 -12.90 -8.51
CA LYS A 49 0.75 -14.25 -8.12
C LYS A 49 -0.13 -14.87 -9.19
N GLU A 50 0.22 -16.09 -9.57
CA GLU A 50 -0.60 -16.82 -10.53
C GLU A 50 -1.83 -17.38 -9.87
N GLY A 51 -2.87 -17.59 -10.66
CA GLY A 51 -4.11 -18.12 -10.15
C GLY A 51 -5.08 -17.00 -9.84
N ASP A 52 -5.78 -17.13 -8.75
CA ASP A 52 -6.87 -16.21 -8.44
C ASP A 52 -6.34 -14.97 -7.74
N LYS A 53 -6.07 -13.95 -8.52
CA LYS A 53 -5.54 -12.70 -8.00
C LYS A 53 -6.55 -11.91 -7.19
N ARG A 54 -7.82 -12.25 -7.31
CA ARG A 54 -8.85 -11.52 -6.60
C ARG A 54 -9.00 -11.94 -5.16
N ARG A 55 -8.45 -13.09 -4.81
CA ARG A 55 -8.66 -13.65 -3.48
C ARG A 55 -7.53 -13.34 -2.53
N ARG A 56 -6.36 -13.05 -3.06
CA ARG A 56 -5.24 -12.69 -2.22
C ARG A 56 -4.09 -12.17 -3.05
N PHE A 57 -3.20 -11.52 -2.36
CA PHE A 57 -2.00 -10.96 -2.97
C PHE A 57 -0.79 -11.50 -2.24
N LYS A 58 0.36 -11.27 -2.82
CA LYS A 58 1.61 -11.67 -2.20
C LYS A 58 2.67 -10.62 -2.48
N ILE A 59 3.34 -10.21 -1.42
CA ILE A 59 4.44 -9.24 -1.52
C ILE A 59 5.72 -10.01 -1.29
N SER A 60 6.62 -9.97 -2.25
CA SER A 60 7.86 -10.72 -2.17
C SER A 60 8.88 -10.01 -1.30
N ALA A 61 9.90 -10.76 -0.87
CA ALA A 61 11.01 -10.17 -0.14
C ALA A 61 11.71 -9.10 -0.97
N ALA A 62 11.79 -9.29 -2.28
CA ALA A 62 12.40 -8.30 -3.15
C ALA A 62 11.60 -7.01 -3.16
N ASP A 63 10.27 -7.11 -3.11
CA ASP A 63 9.43 -5.92 -3.04
C ASP A 63 9.67 -5.14 -1.76
N TYR A 64 9.78 -5.85 -0.63
CA TYR A 64 10.08 -5.20 0.64
C TYR A 64 11.43 -4.49 0.58
N LEU A 65 12.42 -5.16 0.02
CA LEU A 65 13.75 -4.58 -0.06
C LEU A 65 13.74 -3.30 -0.89
N ARG A 66 13.03 -3.31 -2.00
CA ARG A 66 12.94 -2.12 -2.84
C ARG A 66 12.25 -0.98 -2.11
N ALA A 67 11.19 -1.31 -1.36
CA ALA A 67 10.48 -0.28 -0.61
C ALA A 67 11.36 0.32 0.47
N GLU A 68 12.13 -0.51 1.16
CA GLU A 68 13.02 -0.02 2.19
C GLU A 68 14.13 0.83 1.61
N GLN A 69 14.65 0.44 0.47
CA GLN A 69 15.68 1.24 -0.21
C GLN A 69 15.13 2.59 -0.63
N TYR A 70 13.93 2.59 -1.17
CA TYR A 70 13.28 3.84 -1.57
C TYR A 70 13.09 4.74 -0.35
N ALA A 71 12.64 4.17 0.75
CA ALA A 71 12.43 4.94 1.97
C ALA A 71 13.73 5.57 2.44
N ASP A 72 14.81 4.79 2.46
CA ASP A 72 16.10 5.32 2.86
C ASP A 72 16.55 6.46 1.98
N GLU A 73 16.39 6.29 0.67
CA GLU A 73 16.86 7.30 -0.28
C GLU A 73 16.07 8.59 -0.19
N ASN A 74 14.86 8.51 0.30
CA ASN A 74 13.98 9.67 0.35
C ASN A 74 13.71 10.14 1.78
N ASN A 75 14.46 9.64 2.74
CA ASN A 75 14.31 10.01 4.14
C ASN A 75 12.91 9.74 4.66
N LEU A 76 12.35 8.62 4.25
CA LEU A 76 11.03 8.19 4.68
C LEU A 76 11.16 6.89 5.47
N ILE A 77 10.07 6.52 6.11
CA ILE A 77 9.98 5.29 6.88
C ILE A 77 8.92 4.42 6.26
N LEU A 78 9.19 3.13 6.17
CA LEU A 78 8.19 2.17 5.75
C LEU A 78 7.21 1.98 6.89
N LEU A 79 5.98 2.46 6.71
CA LEU A 79 4.99 2.46 7.76
C LEU A 79 4.07 1.25 7.75
N GLY A 80 3.88 0.64 6.59
CA GLY A 80 3.01 -0.51 6.50
C GLY A 80 2.67 -0.84 5.07
N VAL A 81 1.68 -1.70 4.92
CA VAL A 81 1.20 -2.11 3.59
C VAL A 81 -0.30 -1.86 3.53
N TYR A 82 -0.80 -1.73 2.32
CA TYR A 82 -2.23 -1.63 2.09
C TYR A 82 -2.65 -2.65 1.07
N HIS A 83 -3.92 -3.01 1.10
CA HIS A 83 -4.50 -3.82 0.03
C HIS A 83 -6.00 -3.60 0.01
N SER A 84 -6.60 -3.90 -1.13
CA SER A 84 -8.03 -3.75 -1.29
C SER A 84 -8.70 -5.11 -1.22
N HIS A 85 -10.01 -5.08 -0.99
CA HIS A 85 -10.83 -6.27 -0.95
C HIS A 85 -11.92 -6.11 -1.99
N PRO A 86 -11.68 -6.58 -3.22
CA PRO A 86 -12.63 -6.33 -4.32
C PRO A 86 -14.04 -6.84 -4.04
N ASN A 87 -14.16 -7.86 -3.20
CA ASN A 87 -15.47 -8.41 -2.86
C ASN A 87 -16.13 -7.68 -1.71
N HIS A 88 -15.48 -6.64 -1.19
CA HIS A 88 -16.00 -5.84 -0.08
C HIS A 88 -15.79 -4.39 -0.43
N PRO A 89 -16.65 -3.85 -1.28
CA PRO A 89 -16.38 -2.54 -1.86
C PRO A 89 -16.45 -1.37 -0.89
N SER A 90 -16.83 -1.61 0.33
CA SER A 90 -17.06 -0.52 1.25
C SER A 90 -15.80 0.27 1.57
N ALA A 91 -14.65 -0.39 1.66
CA ALA A 91 -13.42 0.33 1.94
C ALA A 91 -12.24 -0.62 1.97
N PRO A 92 -11.03 -0.08 1.75
CA PRO A 92 -9.83 -0.85 2.03
C PRO A 92 -9.76 -1.17 3.51
N SER A 93 -9.20 -2.33 3.81
CA SER A 93 -9.05 -2.72 5.20
C SER A 93 -7.90 -1.96 5.84
N GLU A 94 -8.11 -1.50 7.05
CA GLU A 94 -7.07 -0.83 7.79
C GLU A 94 -6.21 -1.78 8.59
N HIS A 95 -6.65 -2.99 8.74
CA HIS A 95 -5.94 -3.95 9.58
C HIS A 95 -4.99 -4.82 8.83
N ASP A 96 -5.04 -4.75 7.56
CA ASP A 96 -4.28 -5.68 6.73
C ASP A 96 -3.04 -5.05 6.13
#